data_f40d1c1fbd3ce6f5640e6b5478803ea6
#
_entry.id   f40d1c1fbd3ce6f5640e6b5478803ea6
#
_cell.length_a   1.000
_cell.length_b   1.000
_cell.length_c   1.000
_cell.angle_alpha   90.00
_cell.angle_beta   90.00
_cell.angle_gamma   90.00
#
_symmetry.space_group_name_H-M   'P 1'
#
loop_
_entity.id
_entity.type
_entity.pdbx_description
1 polymer ?
#
loop_
_entity_poly.entity_id
_entity_poly.type
_entity_poly.pdbx_seq_one_letter_code
_entity_poly.pdbx_strand_id
1 'polypeptide(L)'
;MTIEGGSDRVWLITGASSGFGLALAEAALARGDRVTATARRTRGLEELVRRAPERTQAVALDVTDPEDVRWAVNEVLGRFGRLDVLVNNAGHGQVGAVEETTEEELRGIFDVHVFGPAALVRAVLPAMREQRSGAIVQMSSFGGQVAYPGFSAYCATKFALEGFSEALAPEVTPFGIKVLIVEPGAFRTGFSGGALAQSRAMPEYAETVGPTREMITGIDGTQPGDPAKAAEAIMAALDSEHTPLRLPLGADAVEGIRSKLGSVRAELDHWEDISLSTAFEESHG
;
A
#
# COMPACT_ATOMS: atom_id res chain seq x y z
N MET A 1 19.47 -21.46 -15.15
CA MET A 1 18.28 -22.22 -14.74
C MET A 1 17.11 -21.46 -15.32
N THR A 2 16.65 -21.88 -16.50
CA THR A 2 15.51 -21.27 -17.22
C THR A 2 14.26 -21.62 -16.43
N ILE A 3 13.57 -20.60 -15.90
CA ILE A 3 12.24 -20.75 -15.29
C ILE A 3 11.26 -20.90 -16.48
N GLU A 4 11.03 -22.15 -16.91
CA GLU A 4 9.91 -22.48 -17.77
C GLU A 4 8.63 -22.39 -16.95
N GLY A 5 7.77 -21.43 -17.27
CA GLY A 5 6.45 -21.25 -16.71
C GLY A 5 6.19 -19.78 -16.34
N GLY A 6 6.08 -18.91 -17.34
CA GLY A 6 5.52 -17.57 -17.16
C GLY A 6 4.14 -17.71 -16.52
N SER A 7 3.84 -16.96 -15.46
CA SER A 7 2.57 -17.08 -14.73
C SER A 7 1.37 -16.59 -15.56
N ASP A 8 1.61 -15.85 -16.63
CA ASP A 8 0.62 -15.23 -17.54
C ASP A 8 -0.47 -14.43 -16.78
N ARG A 9 -0.12 -13.89 -15.60
CA ARG A 9 -1.02 -13.08 -14.79
C ARG A 9 -1.25 -11.71 -15.42
N VAL A 10 -2.43 -11.18 -15.18
CA VAL A 10 -2.80 -9.81 -15.55
C VAL A 10 -2.80 -8.93 -14.30
N TRP A 11 -2.00 -7.89 -14.34
CA TRP A 11 -1.81 -6.95 -13.24
C TRP A 11 -2.45 -5.60 -13.54
N LEU A 12 -3.11 -5.01 -12.55
CA LEU A 12 -3.47 -3.59 -12.51
C LEU A 12 -2.65 -2.92 -11.40
N ILE A 13 -1.74 -2.02 -11.77
CA ILE A 13 -0.82 -1.39 -10.82
C ILE A 13 -1.07 0.12 -10.81
N THR A 14 -1.46 0.68 -9.65
CA THR A 14 -1.65 2.12 -9.51
C THR A 14 -0.35 2.81 -9.12
N GLY A 15 -0.13 4.04 -9.63
CA GLY A 15 1.10 4.78 -9.36
C GLY A 15 2.36 4.12 -9.94
N ALA A 16 2.24 3.50 -11.13
CA ALA A 16 3.29 2.70 -11.74
C ALA A 16 4.38 3.52 -12.46
N SER A 17 4.35 4.86 -12.40
CA SER A 17 5.34 5.71 -13.08
C SER A 17 6.68 5.84 -12.34
N SER A 18 6.78 5.38 -11.10
CA SER A 18 7.99 5.43 -10.28
C SER A 18 7.96 4.47 -9.10
N GLY A 19 9.07 4.36 -8.37
CA GLY A 19 9.16 3.66 -7.10
C GLY A 19 8.72 2.20 -7.15
N PHE A 20 7.97 1.76 -6.14
CA PHE A 20 7.49 0.37 -6.04
C PHE A 20 6.58 -0.03 -7.19
N GLY A 21 5.69 0.85 -7.63
CA GLY A 21 4.78 0.55 -8.74
C GLY A 21 5.51 0.27 -10.04
N LEU A 22 6.55 1.05 -10.35
CA LEU A 22 7.41 0.82 -11.52
C LEU A 22 8.21 -0.48 -11.37
N ALA A 23 8.83 -0.71 -10.22
CA ALA A 23 9.61 -1.92 -9.97
C ALA A 23 8.74 -3.19 -10.07
N LEU A 24 7.52 -3.17 -9.55
CA LEU A 24 6.57 -4.27 -9.68
C LEU A 24 6.14 -4.50 -11.14
N ALA A 25 5.87 -3.42 -11.88
CA ALA A 25 5.52 -3.52 -13.30
C ALA A 25 6.66 -4.15 -14.12
N GLU A 26 7.91 -3.70 -13.91
CA GLU A 26 9.09 -4.27 -14.56
C GLU A 26 9.32 -5.73 -14.19
N ALA A 27 9.18 -6.09 -12.91
CA ALA A 27 9.34 -7.46 -12.43
C ALA A 27 8.25 -8.40 -13.00
N ALA A 28 6.99 -7.96 -13.07
CA ALA A 28 5.90 -8.71 -13.67
C ALA A 28 6.14 -8.96 -15.17
N LEU A 29 6.52 -7.91 -15.91
CA LEU A 29 6.84 -8.03 -17.34
C LEU A 29 8.04 -8.94 -17.61
N ALA A 30 9.06 -8.93 -16.75
CA ALA A 30 10.23 -9.81 -16.86
C ALA A 30 9.86 -11.30 -16.70
N ARG A 31 8.80 -11.60 -15.95
CA ARG A 31 8.26 -12.98 -15.79
C ARG A 31 7.31 -13.40 -16.90
N GLY A 32 7.01 -12.54 -17.85
CA GLY A 32 6.08 -12.84 -18.96
C GLY A 32 4.63 -12.40 -18.69
N ASP A 33 4.34 -11.82 -17.54
CA ASP A 33 3.02 -11.33 -17.16
C ASP A 33 2.57 -10.14 -18.02
N ARG A 34 1.30 -9.79 -17.91
CA ARG A 34 0.66 -8.64 -18.58
C ARG A 34 0.36 -7.56 -17.55
N VAL A 35 0.62 -6.30 -17.89
CA VAL A 35 0.52 -5.19 -16.94
C VAL A 35 -0.31 -4.03 -17.51
N THR A 36 -1.34 -3.64 -16.81
CA THR A 36 -1.94 -2.32 -16.93
C THR A 36 -1.28 -1.41 -15.89
N ALA A 37 -0.38 -0.58 -16.37
CA ALA A 37 0.31 0.42 -15.56
C ALA A 37 -0.52 1.72 -15.55
N THR A 38 -0.79 2.27 -14.36
CA THR A 38 -1.58 3.49 -14.27
C THR A 38 -0.86 4.60 -13.52
N ALA A 39 -1.13 5.83 -13.92
CA ALA A 39 -0.69 7.05 -13.27
C ALA A 39 -1.63 8.19 -13.69
N ARG A 40 -1.67 9.28 -12.92
CA ARG A 40 -2.45 10.49 -13.32
C ARG A 40 -2.01 11.06 -14.67
N ARG A 41 -0.75 10.88 -15.03
CA ARG A 41 -0.17 11.24 -16.34
C ARG A 41 0.62 10.05 -16.88
N THR A 42 0.24 9.56 -18.05
CA THR A 42 0.80 8.35 -18.67
C THR A 42 2.20 8.52 -19.25
N ARG A 43 2.68 9.78 -19.41
CA ARG A 43 4.00 10.07 -20.01
C ARG A 43 5.14 9.30 -19.32
N GLY A 44 5.09 9.05 -18.02
CA GLY A 44 6.09 8.25 -17.30
C GLY A 44 6.02 6.74 -17.55
N LEU A 45 5.01 6.26 -18.30
CA LEU A 45 4.75 4.84 -18.58
C LEU A 45 5.13 4.43 -20.00
N GLU A 46 5.50 5.39 -20.85
CA GLU A 46 5.78 5.14 -22.29
C GLU A 46 6.88 4.11 -22.49
N GLU A 47 7.90 4.12 -21.64
CA GLU A 47 9.01 3.19 -21.72
C GLU A 47 8.59 1.74 -21.40
N LEU A 48 7.73 1.53 -20.41
CA LEU A 48 7.16 0.21 -20.11
C LEU A 48 6.37 -0.34 -21.31
N VAL A 49 5.52 0.49 -21.91
CA VAL A 49 4.73 0.13 -23.09
C VAL A 49 5.64 -0.20 -24.28
N ARG A 50 6.68 0.61 -24.51
CA ARG A 50 7.62 0.42 -25.62
C ARG A 50 8.39 -0.91 -25.50
N ARG A 51 8.76 -1.32 -24.29
CA ARG A 51 9.49 -2.58 -24.04
C ARG A 51 8.65 -3.83 -24.26
N ALA A 52 7.34 -3.76 -24.01
CA ALA A 52 6.47 -4.92 -24.13
C ALA A 52 5.05 -4.51 -24.60
N PRO A 53 4.87 -4.00 -25.83
CA PRO A 53 3.62 -3.38 -26.27
C PRO A 53 2.43 -4.33 -26.28
N GLU A 54 2.63 -5.63 -26.53
CA GLU A 54 1.56 -6.63 -26.51
C GLU A 54 1.12 -7.02 -25.10
N ARG A 55 1.98 -6.81 -24.11
CA ARG A 55 1.76 -7.21 -22.71
C ARG A 55 1.57 -6.04 -21.76
N THR A 56 1.66 -4.81 -22.26
CA THR A 56 1.56 -3.61 -21.42
C THR A 56 0.57 -2.62 -22.01
N GLN A 57 -0.22 -2.01 -21.15
CA GLN A 57 -0.95 -0.78 -21.49
C GLN A 57 -0.74 0.27 -20.41
N ALA A 58 -0.78 1.53 -20.81
CA ALA A 58 -0.77 2.67 -19.93
C ALA A 58 -2.17 3.29 -19.89
N VAL A 59 -2.73 3.45 -18.69
CA VAL A 59 -4.05 4.05 -18.48
C VAL A 59 -3.92 5.24 -17.54
N ALA A 60 -4.51 6.37 -17.90
CA ALA A 60 -4.63 7.51 -16.99
C ALA A 60 -5.60 7.14 -15.88
N LEU A 61 -5.21 7.38 -14.63
CA LEU A 61 -6.03 7.09 -13.46
C LEU A 61 -5.70 8.06 -12.34
N ASP A 62 -6.69 8.84 -11.94
CA ASP A 62 -6.75 9.42 -10.61
C ASP A 62 -7.57 8.49 -9.71
N VAL A 63 -6.92 7.91 -8.70
CA VAL A 63 -7.58 6.94 -7.81
C VAL A 63 -8.69 7.57 -6.95
N THR A 64 -8.75 8.90 -6.89
CA THR A 64 -9.79 9.66 -6.17
C THR A 64 -11.02 9.91 -7.03
N ASP A 65 -10.96 9.68 -8.34
CA ASP A 65 -12.09 9.81 -9.25
C ASP A 65 -12.76 8.44 -9.49
N PRO A 66 -14.04 8.28 -9.09
CA PRO A 66 -14.75 7.01 -9.28
C PRO A 66 -15.00 6.65 -10.76
N GLU A 67 -14.98 7.62 -11.68
CA GLU A 67 -15.13 7.34 -13.12
C GLU A 67 -13.84 6.80 -13.69
N ASP A 68 -12.71 7.40 -13.36
CA ASP A 68 -11.38 6.91 -13.73
C ASP A 68 -11.14 5.49 -13.20
N VAL A 69 -11.57 5.20 -11.95
CA VAL A 69 -11.47 3.85 -11.36
C VAL A 69 -12.25 2.83 -12.18
N ARG A 70 -13.52 3.13 -12.52
CA ARG A 70 -14.33 2.23 -13.35
C ARG A 70 -13.73 2.04 -14.74
N TRP A 71 -13.29 3.15 -15.34
CA TRP A 71 -12.64 3.13 -16.65
C TRP A 71 -11.39 2.24 -16.65
N ALA A 72 -10.48 2.43 -15.70
CA ALA A 72 -9.24 1.65 -15.63
C ALA A 72 -9.49 0.14 -15.49
N VAL A 73 -10.46 -0.28 -14.67
CA VAL A 73 -10.82 -1.70 -14.53
C VAL A 73 -11.43 -2.25 -15.82
N ASN A 74 -12.30 -1.49 -16.49
CA ASN A 74 -12.87 -1.89 -17.77
C ASN A 74 -11.81 -2.02 -18.88
N GLU A 75 -10.81 -1.14 -18.91
CA GLU A 75 -9.68 -1.21 -19.85
C GLU A 75 -8.86 -2.50 -19.66
N VAL A 76 -8.59 -2.90 -18.41
CA VAL A 76 -7.90 -4.16 -18.12
C VAL A 76 -8.71 -5.35 -18.64
N LEU A 77 -9.98 -5.42 -18.25
CA LEU A 77 -10.86 -6.53 -18.60
C LEU A 77 -11.14 -6.58 -20.11
N GLY A 78 -11.31 -5.43 -20.75
CA GLY A 78 -11.51 -5.34 -22.20
C GLY A 78 -10.29 -5.78 -23.01
N ARG A 79 -9.06 -5.44 -22.53
CA ARG A 79 -7.83 -5.80 -23.24
C ARG A 79 -7.38 -7.23 -22.99
N PHE A 80 -7.45 -7.70 -21.75
CA PHE A 80 -6.84 -8.97 -21.34
C PHE A 80 -7.85 -10.05 -20.96
N GLY A 81 -9.14 -9.71 -20.82
CA GLY A 81 -10.22 -10.63 -20.50
C GLY A 81 -10.25 -11.13 -19.05
N ARG A 82 -9.27 -10.74 -18.24
CA ARG A 82 -9.13 -11.13 -16.82
C ARG A 82 -8.32 -10.13 -16.03
N LEU A 83 -8.38 -10.25 -14.70
CA LEU A 83 -7.54 -9.50 -13.78
C LEU A 83 -7.13 -10.41 -12.63
N ASP A 84 -5.82 -10.64 -12.49
CA ASP A 84 -5.28 -11.56 -11.48
C ASP A 84 -4.70 -10.85 -10.27
N VAL A 85 -4.11 -9.68 -10.45
CA VAL A 85 -3.49 -8.93 -9.35
C VAL A 85 -3.83 -7.45 -9.44
N LEU A 86 -4.47 -6.94 -8.40
CA LEU A 86 -4.59 -5.50 -8.16
C LEU A 86 -3.48 -5.05 -7.21
N VAL A 87 -2.73 -4.00 -7.58
CA VAL A 87 -1.77 -3.35 -6.69
C VAL A 87 -2.21 -1.92 -6.43
N ASN A 88 -2.74 -1.67 -5.25
CA ASN A 88 -3.02 -0.34 -4.72
C ASN A 88 -1.74 0.28 -4.17
N ASN A 89 -0.97 0.93 -5.06
CA ASN A 89 0.33 1.51 -4.73
C ASN A 89 0.33 3.05 -4.84
N ALA A 90 -0.60 3.66 -5.55
CA ALA A 90 -0.66 5.12 -5.66
C ALA A 90 -0.73 5.77 -4.26
N GLY A 91 0.15 6.74 -4.03
CA GLY A 91 0.22 7.41 -2.73
C GLY A 91 1.32 8.47 -2.69
N HIS A 92 1.33 9.23 -1.61
CA HIS A 92 2.34 10.24 -1.32
C HIS A 92 2.55 10.38 0.19
N GLY A 93 3.68 11.00 0.60
CA GLY A 93 3.91 11.34 2.00
C GLY A 93 3.21 12.64 2.39
N GLN A 94 2.89 12.77 3.68
CA GLN A 94 2.43 14.01 4.30
C GLN A 94 3.13 14.18 5.64
N VAL A 95 3.80 15.31 5.85
CA VAL A 95 4.48 15.65 7.11
C VAL A 95 3.90 16.95 7.67
N GLY A 96 3.48 16.90 8.91
CA GLY A 96 2.96 18.02 9.69
C GLY A 96 2.47 17.53 11.05
N ALA A 97 2.53 18.40 12.06
CA ALA A 97 1.81 18.19 13.31
C ALA A 97 0.30 18.15 13.04
N VAL A 98 -0.47 17.61 13.98
CA VAL A 98 -1.94 17.56 13.84
C VAL A 98 -2.52 18.96 13.60
N GLU A 99 -2.04 19.96 14.33
CA GLU A 99 -2.52 21.34 14.23
C GLU A 99 -2.01 22.06 12.95
N GLU A 100 -0.87 21.63 12.41
CA GLU A 100 -0.31 22.15 11.16
C GLU A 100 -1.04 21.63 9.92
N THR A 101 -1.65 20.43 10.02
CA THR A 101 -2.31 19.76 8.92
C THR A 101 -3.71 20.29 8.71
N THR A 102 -3.98 20.89 7.56
CA THR A 102 -5.32 21.43 7.24
C THR A 102 -6.32 20.30 6.99
N GLU A 103 -7.62 20.63 7.13
CA GLU A 103 -8.72 19.72 6.79
C GLU A 103 -8.64 19.21 5.34
N GLU A 104 -8.26 20.08 4.40
CA GLU A 104 -8.10 19.73 3.00
C GLU A 104 -6.96 18.74 2.78
N GLU A 105 -5.79 18.97 3.39
CA GLU A 105 -4.65 18.05 3.36
C GLU A 105 -5.02 16.68 3.94
N LEU A 106 -5.69 16.68 5.11
CA LEU A 106 -6.11 15.45 5.77
C LEU A 106 -7.10 14.66 4.89
N ARG A 107 -8.12 15.32 4.34
CA ARG A 107 -9.08 14.66 3.43
C ARG A 107 -8.39 14.15 2.18
N GLY A 108 -7.57 14.96 1.54
CA GLY A 108 -6.88 14.59 0.30
C GLY A 108 -5.99 13.34 0.46
N ILE A 109 -5.27 13.21 1.58
CA ILE A 109 -4.46 12.00 1.80
C ILE A 109 -5.33 10.77 2.08
N PHE A 110 -6.49 10.92 2.76
CA PHE A 110 -7.46 9.83 2.94
C PHE A 110 -8.10 9.41 1.62
N ASP A 111 -8.44 10.36 0.74
CA ASP A 111 -8.99 10.06 -0.58
C ASP A 111 -8.05 9.16 -1.39
N VAL A 112 -6.75 9.49 -1.40
CA VAL A 112 -5.76 8.72 -2.14
C VAL A 112 -5.43 7.37 -1.49
N HIS A 113 -5.27 7.32 -0.15
CA HIS A 113 -4.71 6.15 0.53
C HIS A 113 -5.77 5.16 1.04
N VAL A 114 -7.03 5.60 1.18
CA VAL A 114 -8.10 4.79 1.77
C VAL A 114 -9.28 4.64 0.81
N PHE A 115 -9.88 5.75 0.39
CA PHE A 115 -11.08 5.70 -0.44
C PHE A 115 -10.80 5.24 -1.87
N GLY A 116 -9.68 5.67 -2.47
CA GLY A 116 -9.22 5.18 -3.77
C GLY A 116 -8.99 3.67 -3.80
N PRO A 117 -8.14 3.10 -2.93
CA PRO A 117 -7.98 1.66 -2.77
C PRO A 117 -9.29 0.91 -2.53
N ALA A 118 -10.16 1.43 -1.67
CA ALA A 118 -11.47 0.82 -1.41
C ALA A 118 -12.38 0.83 -2.66
N ALA A 119 -12.33 1.90 -3.46
CA ALA A 119 -13.06 1.97 -4.73
C ALA A 119 -12.54 0.95 -5.76
N LEU A 120 -11.21 0.85 -5.90
CA LEU A 120 -10.56 -0.12 -6.78
C LEU A 120 -10.87 -1.57 -6.36
N VAL A 121 -10.77 -1.88 -5.06
CA VAL A 121 -11.15 -3.21 -4.53
C VAL A 121 -12.58 -3.55 -4.92
N ARG A 122 -13.55 -2.65 -4.66
CA ARG A 122 -14.96 -2.87 -5.04
C ARG A 122 -15.13 -3.08 -6.54
N ALA A 123 -14.37 -2.38 -7.36
CA ALA A 123 -14.48 -2.48 -8.82
C ALA A 123 -13.92 -3.79 -9.38
N VAL A 124 -12.85 -4.36 -8.79
CA VAL A 124 -12.22 -5.60 -9.28
C VAL A 124 -12.85 -6.87 -8.72
N LEU A 125 -13.43 -6.82 -7.52
CA LEU A 125 -13.98 -7.99 -6.83
C LEU A 125 -15.01 -8.79 -7.66
N PRO A 126 -15.94 -8.20 -8.43
CA PRO A 126 -16.86 -8.99 -9.25
C PRO A 126 -16.14 -9.92 -10.22
N ALA A 127 -15.13 -9.42 -10.94
CA ALA A 127 -14.36 -10.22 -11.89
C ALA A 127 -13.52 -11.31 -11.18
N MET A 128 -12.79 -10.96 -10.11
CA MET A 128 -11.98 -11.91 -9.35
C MET A 128 -12.84 -13.00 -8.70
N ARG A 129 -14.04 -12.65 -8.21
CA ARG A 129 -14.98 -13.60 -7.63
C ARG A 129 -15.53 -14.58 -8.68
N GLU A 130 -15.85 -14.09 -9.88
CA GLU A 130 -16.26 -14.95 -11.01
C GLU A 130 -15.12 -15.88 -11.43
N GLN A 131 -13.89 -15.39 -11.51
CA GLN A 131 -12.68 -16.17 -11.78
C GLN A 131 -12.37 -17.21 -10.70
N ARG A 132 -12.92 -17.06 -9.48
CA ARG A 132 -12.57 -17.85 -8.29
C ARG A 132 -11.08 -17.78 -7.97
N SER A 133 -10.43 -16.70 -8.32
CA SER A 133 -9.01 -16.47 -8.11
C SER A 133 -8.68 -14.97 -8.21
N GLY A 134 -7.65 -14.54 -7.52
CA GLY A 134 -7.14 -13.18 -7.58
C GLY A 134 -6.20 -12.86 -6.41
N ALA A 135 -5.55 -11.71 -6.47
CA ALA A 135 -4.77 -11.17 -5.37
C ALA A 135 -4.92 -9.65 -5.31
N ILE A 136 -5.07 -9.14 -4.10
CA ILE A 136 -5.14 -7.70 -3.81
C ILE A 136 -3.91 -7.36 -2.97
N VAL A 137 -3.01 -6.55 -3.54
CA VAL A 137 -1.81 -6.04 -2.86
C VAL A 137 -2.07 -4.61 -2.42
N GLN A 138 -2.00 -4.38 -1.13
CA GLN A 138 -2.16 -3.06 -0.51
C GLN A 138 -0.80 -2.53 -0.09
N MET A 139 -0.30 -1.47 -0.76
CA MET A 139 0.95 -0.82 -0.35
C MET A 139 0.69 0.05 0.87
N SER A 140 0.82 -0.57 2.03
CA SER A 140 0.80 0.10 3.33
C SER A 140 2.16 0.78 3.60
N SER A 141 2.62 0.71 4.80
CA SER A 141 3.90 1.15 5.31
C SER A 141 4.10 0.52 6.69
N PHE A 142 5.33 0.44 7.19
CA PHE A 142 5.48 0.20 8.62
C PHE A 142 4.77 1.29 9.45
N GLY A 143 4.53 2.48 8.87
CA GLY A 143 3.68 3.53 9.40
C GLY A 143 2.19 3.17 9.52
N GLY A 144 1.76 1.99 9.05
CA GLY A 144 0.44 1.39 9.31
C GLY A 144 0.37 0.62 10.64
N GLN A 145 1.51 0.38 11.29
CA GLN A 145 1.63 -0.30 12.59
C GLN A 145 2.29 0.60 13.65
N VAL A 146 3.15 1.53 13.23
CA VAL A 146 3.94 2.42 14.10
C VAL A 146 3.66 3.87 13.71
N ALA A 147 3.34 4.72 14.67
CA ALA A 147 3.15 6.15 14.45
C ALA A 147 4.21 6.96 15.20
N TYR A 148 4.60 8.11 14.63
CA TYR A 148 5.57 9.02 15.21
C TYR A 148 5.25 10.49 14.89
N PRO A 149 5.80 11.45 15.64
CA PRO A 149 5.50 12.87 15.48
C PRO A 149 5.69 13.34 14.02
N GLY A 150 4.77 14.15 13.55
CA GLY A 150 4.81 14.71 12.19
C GLY A 150 4.22 13.82 11.10
N PHE A 151 3.90 12.55 11.38
CA PHE A 151 3.26 11.65 10.42
C PHE A 151 1.82 11.26 10.80
N SER A 152 1.15 12.03 11.66
CA SER A 152 -0.19 11.69 12.14
C SER A 152 -1.20 11.44 11.02
N ALA A 153 -1.30 12.35 10.03
CA ALA A 153 -2.21 12.18 8.89
C ALA A 153 -1.84 10.97 8.02
N TYR A 154 -0.56 10.82 7.69
CA TYR A 154 -0.08 9.69 6.89
C TYR A 154 -0.30 8.35 7.61
N CYS A 155 0.15 8.23 8.87
CA CYS A 155 -0.02 7.02 9.65
C CYS A 155 -1.51 6.66 9.83
N ALA A 156 -2.38 7.65 10.09
CA ALA A 156 -3.81 7.41 10.21
C ALA A 156 -4.38 6.74 8.94
N THR A 157 -3.97 7.18 7.74
CA THR A 157 -4.41 6.53 6.50
C THR A 157 -3.88 5.12 6.35
N LYS A 158 -2.63 4.86 6.75
CA LYS A 158 -2.05 3.52 6.64
C LYS A 158 -2.65 2.56 7.68
N PHE A 159 -2.91 3.00 8.91
CA PHE A 159 -3.69 2.24 9.89
C PHE A 159 -5.10 1.93 9.39
N ALA A 160 -5.77 2.89 8.74
CA ALA A 160 -7.09 2.66 8.14
C ALA A 160 -7.04 1.61 7.01
N LEU A 161 -6.01 1.67 6.15
CA LEU A 161 -5.80 0.69 5.09
C LEU A 161 -5.51 -0.71 5.64
N GLU A 162 -4.73 -0.80 6.74
CA GLU A 162 -4.48 -2.06 7.45
C GLU A 162 -5.78 -2.69 7.95
N GLY A 163 -6.58 -1.94 8.72
CA GLY A 163 -7.85 -2.43 9.25
C GLY A 163 -8.84 -2.83 8.16
N PHE A 164 -8.94 -2.02 7.09
CA PHE A 164 -9.75 -2.36 5.91
C PHE A 164 -9.31 -3.68 5.28
N SER A 165 -8.01 -3.87 5.11
CA SER A 165 -7.44 -5.04 4.43
C SER A 165 -7.52 -6.30 5.29
N GLU A 166 -7.36 -6.17 6.61
CA GLU A 166 -7.51 -7.25 7.57
C GLU A 166 -8.94 -7.80 7.58
N ALA A 167 -9.94 -6.92 7.54
CA ALA A 167 -11.35 -7.33 7.42
C ALA A 167 -11.67 -7.93 6.05
N LEU A 168 -11.12 -7.36 4.97
CA LEU A 168 -11.32 -7.85 3.61
C LEU A 168 -10.80 -9.28 3.41
N ALA A 169 -9.67 -9.63 4.00
CA ALA A 169 -9.03 -10.93 3.76
C ALA A 169 -9.95 -12.13 4.03
N PRO A 170 -10.60 -12.27 5.21
CA PRO A 170 -11.55 -13.37 5.43
C PRO A 170 -12.81 -13.27 4.56
N GLU A 171 -13.26 -12.08 4.17
CA GLU A 171 -14.43 -11.91 3.30
C GLU A 171 -14.21 -12.50 1.90
N VAL A 172 -12.97 -12.40 1.36
CA VAL A 172 -12.67 -12.80 -0.02
C VAL A 172 -11.98 -14.17 -0.14
N THR A 173 -11.43 -14.69 0.95
CA THR A 173 -10.79 -16.02 1.00
C THR A 173 -11.69 -17.14 0.46
N PRO A 174 -13.01 -17.21 0.72
CA PRO A 174 -13.89 -18.26 0.17
C PRO A 174 -14.01 -18.22 -1.37
N PHE A 175 -13.61 -17.11 -1.99
CA PHE A 175 -13.58 -16.95 -3.45
C PHE A 175 -12.21 -17.24 -4.06
N GLY A 176 -11.23 -17.70 -3.27
CA GLY A 176 -9.88 -17.95 -3.75
C GLY A 176 -9.08 -16.67 -4.00
N ILE A 177 -9.49 -15.54 -3.40
CA ILE A 177 -8.81 -14.25 -3.54
C ILE A 177 -7.89 -14.04 -2.34
N LYS A 178 -6.63 -13.71 -2.61
CA LYS A 178 -5.60 -13.42 -1.61
C LYS A 178 -5.56 -11.92 -1.31
N VAL A 179 -5.25 -11.56 -0.07
CA VAL A 179 -4.94 -10.17 0.32
C VAL A 179 -3.54 -10.15 0.90
N LEU A 180 -2.71 -9.22 0.44
CA LEU A 180 -1.36 -9.00 0.90
C LEU A 180 -1.16 -7.52 1.25
N ILE A 181 -0.88 -7.24 2.50
CA ILE A 181 -0.52 -5.91 2.99
C ILE A 181 1.01 -5.84 3.00
N VAL A 182 1.58 -4.92 2.25
CA VAL A 182 3.02 -4.69 2.20
C VAL A 182 3.36 -3.51 3.11
N GLU A 183 4.30 -3.70 4.02
CA GLU A 183 4.67 -2.73 5.06
C GLU A 183 6.13 -2.30 4.90
N PRO A 184 6.48 -1.47 3.89
CA PRO A 184 7.85 -1.04 3.69
C PRO A 184 8.34 -0.06 4.76
N GLY A 185 9.59 -0.19 5.14
CA GLY A 185 10.37 0.84 5.81
C GLY A 185 10.95 1.86 4.82
N ALA A 186 12.19 2.27 5.01
CA ALA A 186 12.87 3.27 4.17
C ALA A 186 13.44 2.64 2.89
N PHE A 187 12.78 2.91 1.76
CA PHE A 187 13.18 2.45 0.43
C PHE A 187 13.53 3.62 -0.49
N ARG A 188 14.49 3.41 -1.39
CA ARG A 188 14.94 4.42 -2.36
C ARG A 188 13.94 4.58 -3.48
N THR A 189 12.86 5.30 -3.17
CA THR A 189 11.80 5.72 -4.08
C THR A 189 11.74 7.25 -4.12
N GLY A 190 10.87 7.83 -4.92
CA GLY A 190 10.63 9.28 -4.90
C GLY A 190 9.78 9.77 -3.72
N PHE A 191 9.54 8.94 -2.72
CA PHE A 191 8.64 9.25 -1.59
C PHE A 191 9.16 10.40 -0.72
N SER A 192 10.44 10.36 -0.34
CA SER A 192 11.08 11.39 0.50
C SER A 192 11.43 12.68 -0.26
N GLY A 193 11.36 12.64 -1.58
CA GLY A 193 11.60 13.77 -2.48
C GLY A 193 10.30 14.36 -3.03
N GLY A 194 10.08 14.20 -4.34
CA GLY A 194 8.97 14.85 -5.05
C GLY A 194 7.56 14.40 -4.68
N ALA A 195 7.39 13.29 -3.94
CA ALA A 195 6.10 12.79 -3.50
C ALA A 195 5.82 13.09 -2.00
N LEU A 196 6.64 13.92 -1.34
CA LEU A 196 6.42 14.33 0.04
C LEU A 196 5.75 15.70 0.08
N ALA A 197 4.50 15.75 0.55
CA ALA A 197 3.84 16.99 0.90
C ALA A 197 4.20 17.40 2.34
N GLN A 198 4.30 18.69 2.61
CA GLN A 198 4.57 19.23 3.94
C GLN A 198 3.57 20.32 4.27
N SER A 199 2.89 20.17 5.40
CA SER A 199 2.05 21.23 5.96
C SER A 199 2.89 22.42 6.40
N ARG A 200 2.28 23.60 6.47
CA ARG A 200 2.97 24.82 6.91
C ARG A 200 3.43 24.68 8.35
N ALA A 201 4.76 24.75 8.54
CA ALA A 201 5.36 24.62 9.87
C ALA A 201 4.94 25.74 10.82
N MET A 202 4.67 25.37 12.08
CA MET A 202 4.42 26.28 13.20
C MET A 202 5.60 26.25 14.18
N PRO A 203 6.05 27.40 14.73
CA PRO A 203 7.17 27.44 15.66
C PRO A 203 6.99 26.56 16.91
N GLU A 204 5.75 26.37 17.35
CA GLU A 204 5.37 25.59 18.52
C GLU A 204 5.73 24.09 18.37
N TYR A 205 5.83 23.59 17.14
CA TYR A 205 6.17 22.19 16.83
C TYR A 205 7.61 22.00 16.36
N ALA A 206 8.44 23.04 16.41
CA ALA A 206 9.82 22.99 15.93
C ALA A 206 10.65 21.90 16.63
N GLU A 207 10.47 21.70 17.93
CA GLU A 207 11.22 20.70 18.71
C GLU A 207 10.69 19.28 18.55
N THR A 208 9.40 19.09 18.25
CA THR A 208 8.77 17.78 18.19
C THR A 208 8.64 17.24 16.76
N VAL A 209 8.32 18.08 15.79
CA VAL A 209 8.13 17.73 14.38
C VAL A 209 9.30 18.14 13.49
N GLY A 210 10.06 19.16 13.88
CA GLY A 210 11.25 19.62 13.16
C GLY A 210 12.24 18.49 12.84
N PRO A 211 12.66 17.67 13.83
CA PRO A 211 13.56 16.52 13.58
C PRO A 211 13.02 15.53 12.55
N THR A 212 11.71 15.30 12.53
CA THR A 212 11.07 14.41 11.53
C THR A 212 11.16 15.00 10.12
N ARG A 213 10.93 16.32 9.98
CA ARG A 213 11.06 17.01 8.68
C ARG A 213 12.48 16.92 8.14
N GLU A 214 13.48 17.17 9.00
CA GLU A 214 14.89 17.08 8.66
C GLU A 214 15.30 15.67 8.28
N MET A 215 14.91 14.68 9.09
CA MET A 215 15.21 13.27 8.83
C MET A 215 14.67 12.83 7.47
N ILE A 216 13.38 13.05 7.19
CA ILE A 216 12.75 12.52 5.98
C ILE A 216 13.29 13.18 4.70
N THR A 217 13.64 14.47 4.76
CA THR A 217 14.25 15.16 3.62
C THR A 217 15.73 14.79 3.47
N GLY A 218 16.43 14.57 4.58
CA GLY A 218 17.85 14.21 4.59
C GLY A 218 18.17 12.81 4.08
N ILE A 219 17.22 11.86 4.12
CA ILE A 219 17.45 10.50 3.64
C ILE A 219 17.17 10.31 2.14
N ASP A 220 16.69 11.34 1.43
CA ASP A 220 16.31 11.19 0.03
C ASP A 220 17.48 10.72 -0.84
N GLY A 221 17.27 9.64 -1.61
CA GLY A 221 18.28 8.99 -2.43
C GLY A 221 19.30 8.12 -1.69
N THR A 222 19.29 8.10 -0.34
CA THR A 222 20.23 7.31 0.49
C THR A 222 19.57 6.18 1.28
N GLN A 223 18.25 6.00 1.15
CA GLN A 223 17.52 4.93 1.82
C GLN A 223 18.14 3.56 1.51
N PRO A 224 18.19 2.64 2.50
CA PRO A 224 18.83 1.33 2.33
C PRO A 224 18.04 0.36 1.46
N GLY A 225 16.71 0.51 1.40
CA GLY A 225 15.83 -0.41 0.70
C GLY A 225 15.90 -0.23 -0.83
N ASP A 226 15.92 -1.35 -1.53
CA ASP A 226 15.89 -1.44 -2.99
C ASP A 226 14.48 -1.80 -3.48
N PRO A 227 13.80 -0.93 -4.23
CA PRO A 227 12.46 -1.22 -4.76
C PRO A 227 12.37 -2.47 -5.64
N ALA A 228 13.45 -2.80 -6.38
CA ALA A 228 13.48 -4.01 -7.20
C ALA A 228 13.47 -5.28 -6.33
N LYS A 229 14.24 -5.30 -5.25
CA LYS A 229 14.21 -6.41 -4.28
C LYS A 229 12.89 -6.51 -3.53
N ALA A 230 12.25 -5.36 -3.25
CA ALA A 230 10.90 -5.36 -2.69
C ALA A 230 9.89 -5.98 -3.65
N ALA A 231 9.96 -5.67 -4.95
CA ALA A 231 9.11 -6.28 -5.96
C ALA A 231 9.31 -7.80 -6.02
N GLU A 232 10.55 -8.29 -5.99
CA GLU A 232 10.86 -9.72 -5.92
C GLU A 232 10.25 -10.39 -4.68
N ALA A 233 10.34 -9.76 -3.51
CA ALA A 233 9.79 -10.27 -2.26
C ALA A 233 8.24 -10.32 -2.29
N ILE A 234 7.59 -9.29 -2.84
CA ILE A 234 6.13 -9.26 -3.02
C ILE A 234 5.69 -10.39 -3.97
N MET A 235 6.37 -10.57 -5.08
CA MET A 235 6.06 -11.63 -6.03
C MET A 235 6.27 -13.03 -5.40
N ALA A 236 7.34 -13.22 -4.63
CA ALA A 236 7.59 -14.46 -3.91
C ALA A 236 6.49 -14.75 -2.87
N ALA A 237 6.00 -13.73 -2.16
CA ALA A 237 4.89 -13.87 -1.22
C ALA A 237 3.57 -14.25 -1.93
N LEU A 238 3.29 -13.68 -3.10
CA LEU A 238 2.11 -14.02 -3.91
C LEU A 238 2.18 -15.44 -4.50
N ASP A 239 3.38 -15.92 -4.81
CA ASP A 239 3.62 -17.26 -5.36
C ASP A 239 3.64 -18.34 -4.27
N SER A 240 3.73 -17.94 -3.00
CA SER A 240 3.70 -18.87 -1.88
C SER A 240 2.33 -19.56 -1.77
N GLU A 241 2.37 -20.85 -1.40
CA GLU A 241 1.15 -21.59 -1.04
C GLU A 241 0.36 -20.89 0.07
N HIS A 242 1.08 -20.34 1.04
CA HIS A 242 0.52 -19.55 2.14
C HIS A 242 0.98 -18.10 2.03
N THR A 243 0.28 -17.31 1.22
CA THR A 243 0.52 -15.87 1.14
C THR A 243 0.25 -15.24 2.52
N PRO A 244 1.23 -14.54 3.13
CA PRO A 244 1.02 -13.89 4.42
C PRO A 244 0.03 -12.72 4.25
N LEU A 245 -0.74 -12.41 5.30
CA LEU A 245 -1.57 -11.20 5.28
C LEU A 245 -0.69 -9.94 5.29
N ARG A 246 0.41 -9.94 6.08
CA ARG A 246 1.34 -8.82 6.20
C ARG A 246 2.75 -9.22 5.81
N LEU A 247 3.42 -8.32 5.08
CA LEU A 247 4.80 -8.49 4.63
C LEU A 247 5.62 -7.23 4.96
N PRO A 248 6.23 -7.17 6.15
CA PRO A 248 7.19 -6.11 6.48
C PRO A 248 8.42 -6.22 5.58
N LEU A 249 8.84 -5.10 5.02
CA LEU A 249 10.03 -5.01 4.16
C LEU A 249 11.02 -3.99 4.69
N GLY A 250 12.27 -4.43 4.88
CA GLY A 250 13.35 -3.66 5.47
C GLY A 250 13.57 -3.96 6.95
N ALA A 251 14.81 -3.83 7.41
CA ALA A 251 15.17 -4.12 8.80
C ALA A 251 14.48 -3.15 9.78
N ASP A 252 14.37 -1.89 9.40
CA ASP A 252 13.69 -0.82 10.13
C ASP A 252 12.19 -1.13 10.33
N ALA A 253 11.51 -1.61 9.30
CA ALA A 253 10.12 -2.03 9.40
C ALA A 253 9.95 -3.23 10.35
N VAL A 254 10.77 -4.27 10.18
CA VAL A 254 10.71 -5.47 11.02
C VAL A 254 10.97 -5.15 12.49
N GLU A 255 12.00 -4.35 12.78
CA GLU A 255 12.37 -3.96 14.14
C GLU A 255 11.33 -3.03 14.77
N GLY A 256 10.88 -2.00 14.04
CA GLY A 256 9.87 -1.05 14.51
C GLY A 256 8.54 -1.71 14.85
N ILE A 257 8.04 -2.59 13.98
CA ILE A 257 6.80 -3.35 14.22
C ILE A 257 6.96 -4.29 15.41
N ARG A 258 8.07 -5.01 15.51
CA ARG A 258 8.33 -5.90 16.65
C ARG A 258 8.36 -5.14 17.97
N SER A 259 9.02 -3.99 18.02
CA SER A 259 9.06 -3.12 19.19
C SER A 259 7.66 -2.64 19.57
N LYS A 260 6.87 -2.17 18.59
CA LYS A 260 5.49 -1.71 18.81
C LYS A 260 4.60 -2.80 19.38
N LEU A 261 4.67 -4.01 18.82
CA LEU A 261 3.88 -5.16 19.32
C LEU A 261 4.26 -5.49 20.78
N GLY A 262 5.53 -5.41 21.13
CA GLY A 262 5.99 -5.56 22.51
C GLY A 262 5.42 -4.52 23.45
N SER A 263 5.40 -3.25 23.05
CA SER A 263 4.83 -2.15 23.84
C SER A 263 3.32 -2.32 24.05
N VAL A 264 2.58 -2.64 22.97
CA VAL A 264 1.12 -2.86 23.04
C VAL A 264 0.78 -4.03 23.97
N ARG A 265 1.57 -5.11 23.89
CA ARG A 265 1.40 -6.25 24.78
C ARG A 265 1.63 -5.86 26.25
N ALA A 266 2.71 -5.14 26.53
CA ALA A 266 3.01 -4.70 27.89
C ALA A 266 1.92 -3.77 28.48
N GLU A 267 1.35 -2.89 27.65
CA GLU A 267 0.22 -2.03 28.05
C GLU A 267 -1.03 -2.89 28.34
N LEU A 268 -1.33 -3.87 27.50
CA LEU A 268 -2.45 -4.79 27.69
C LEU A 268 -2.29 -5.59 29.00
N ASP A 269 -1.11 -6.19 29.22
CA ASP A 269 -0.81 -6.97 30.42
C ASP A 269 -0.90 -6.10 31.69
N HIS A 270 -0.50 -4.81 31.62
CA HIS A 270 -0.56 -3.88 32.76
C HIS A 270 -1.99 -3.50 33.16
N TRP A 271 -2.90 -3.40 32.18
CA TRP A 271 -4.27 -2.95 32.40
C TRP A 271 -5.30 -4.08 32.37
N GLU A 272 -4.86 -5.35 32.33
CA GLU A 272 -5.72 -6.52 32.16
C GLU A 272 -6.81 -6.60 33.25
N ASP A 273 -6.44 -6.51 34.53
CA ASP A 273 -7.38 -6.61 35.65
C ASP A 273 -8.49 -5.56 35.57
N ILE A 274 -8.13 -4.31 35.28
CA ILE A 274 -9.09 -3.21 35.14
C ILE A 274 -10.00 -3.45 33.92
N SER A 275 -9.40 -3.88 32.79
CA SER A 275 -10.15 -4.15 31.56
C SER A 275 -11.18 -5.27 31.77
N LEU A 276 -10.81 -6.34 32.47
CA LEU A 276 -11.71 -7.47 32.76
C LEU A 276 -12.78 -7.13 33.79
N SER A 277 -12.55 -6.15 34.69
CA SER A 277 -13.52 -5.73 35.72
C SER A 277 -14.75 -4.99 35.14
N THR A 278 -14.78 -4.72 33.84
CA THR A 278 -15.90 -4.03 33.16
C THR A 278 -17.10 -4.96 32.82
N ALA A 279 -17.01 -6.25 33.10
CA ALA A 279 -18.12 -7.17 32.91
C ALA A 279 -19.24 -6.92 33.96
N PHE A 280 -20.48 -7.21 33.59
CA PHE A 280 -21.57 -7.22 34.57
C PHE A 280 -21.31 -8.31 35.63
N GLU A 281 -21.53 -7.98 36.90
CA GLU A 281 -21.60 -9.00 37.95
C GLU A 281 -22.72 -9.98 37.60
N GLU A 282 -22.39 -11.28 37.48
CA GLU A 282 -23.43 -12.30 37.32
C GLU A 282 -24.34 -12.25 38.56
N SER A 283 -25.60 -11.84 38.36
CA SER A 283 -26.61 -11.99 39.38
C SER A 283 -26.82 -13.49 39.58
N HIS A 284 -26.22 -14.03 40.62
CA HIS A 284 -26.53 -15.37 41.12
C HIS A 284 -27.98 -15.34 41.61
N GLY A 285 -28.90 -15.74 40.69
CA GLY A 285 -30.31 -15.99 40.98
C GLY A 285 -30.55 -17.43 41.42
#